data_27e0e07eb86eaef8fb3fd5df5cd8c006
#
_entry.id   27e0e07eb86eaef8fb3fd5df5cd8c006
#
_cell.length_a   1.000
_cell.length_b   1.000
_cell.length_c   1.000
_cell.angle_alpha   90.00
_cell.angle_beta   90.00
_cell.angle_gamma   90.00
#
_symmetry.space_group_name_H-M   'P 1'
#
loop_
_entity.id
_entity.type
_entity.pdbx_description
1 polymer ?
#
loop_
_entity_poly.entity_id
_entity_poly.type
_entity_poly.pdbx_seq_one_letter_code
_entity_poly.pdbx_strand_id
1 'polypeptide(L)'
;MKILFLSRWFPYPPSNGSKLRIYNLLGGLAQEHEITLLSFAEQSENFDTKIVDTICQKIQVVIRKPFNRNSLQARLGFFSLKPRSVINTFSPEMERCIEQALATDRYDVVIASQFDMAVYSHCFNHLPAIFEEAEVGVLYERFVQATSPWPRFRNGLTWIKHRQYLNSLLKKFQACTVVSNQEHQLLSKAVNGYQPIEVIPNCVDVANYKDIRGIPQSNSLIFTGSFSYYPNYEAMCWFLDKIYPCIQAQVPDVSLTITGDHANRSLPPHNNVIQTGFVDDVRPFIANAWGSVVPIHTGGGTRLKILEAMALRTPIVSTSKGAEGLDVQSEKHILIADTPETFAQAVVRLLKDRDLRQQIADNAYNLVNERYNWSVVLPQFSDLVEQVATS
;
A
#
# COMPACT_ATOMS: atom_id res chain seq x y z
N MET A 1 -23.80 -12.95 6.79
CA MET A 1 -22.81 -13.82 7.47
C MET A 1 -22.18 -13.07 8.62
N LYS A 2 -21.58 -13.79 9.57
CA LYS A 2 -20.75 -13.21 10.64
C LYS A 2 -19.27 -13.41 10.32
N ILE A 3 -18.55 -12.30 10.19
CA ILE A 3 -17.14 -12.25 9.80
C ILE A 3 -16.29 -11.85 11.00
N LEU A 4 -15.25 -12.64 11.31
CA LEU A 4 -14.19 -12.23 12.21
C LEU A 4 -13.04 -11.64 11.40
N PHE A 5 -12.88 -10.32 11.45
CA PHE A 5 -11.82 -9.61 10.75
C PHE A 5 -10.66 -9.32 11.71
N LEU A 6 -9.51 -9.87 11.43
CA LEU A 6 -8.28 -9.66 12.18
C LEU A 6 -7.39 -8.66 11.44
N SER A 7 -7.06 -7.54 12.07
CA SER A 7 -6.30 -6.47 11.44
C SER A 7 -5.00 -6.13 12.15
N ARG A 8 -3.93 -5.97 11.35
CA ARG A 8 -2.64 -5.45 11.81
C ARG A 8 -2.71 -3.96 12.19
N TRP A 9 -3.61 -3.20 11.54
CA TRP A 9 -3.76 -1.76 11.71
C TRP A 9 -5.16 -1.40 12.13
N PHE A 10 -5.32 -0.55 13.14
CA PHE A 10 -6.60 0.06 13.41
C PHE A 10 -6.96 0.98 12.25
N PRO A 11 -8.13 0.80 11.60
CA PRO A 11 -8.41 1.38 10.28
C PRO A 11 -8.62 2.90 10.28
N TYR A 12 -8.98 3.50 11.42
CA TYR A 12 -9.32 4.91 11.48
C TYR A 12 -8.41 5.70 12.44
N PRO A 13 -7.96 6.91 12.09
CA PRO A 13 -8.11 7.56 10.78
C PRO A 13 -7.28 6.84 9.69
N PRO A 14 -7.76 6.84 8.41
CA PRO A 14 -7.10 6.14 7.29
C PRO A 14 -5.87 6.92 6.79
N SER A 15 -4.89 7.11 7.67
CA SER A 15 -3.73 7.97 7.47
C SER A 15 -2.60 7.37 6.61
N ASN A 16 -2.71 6.10 6.24
CA ASN A 16 -1.78 5.43 5.33
C ASN A 16 -2.51 4.40 4.46
N GLY A 17 -1.80 3.84 3.44
CA GLY A 17 -2.40 2.94 2.47
C GLY A 17 -3.02 1.67 3.08
N SER A 18 -2.36 1.04 4.06
CA SER A 18 -2.89 -0.16 4.70
C SER A 18 -4.15 0.12 5.52
N LYS A 19 -4.17 1.22 6.27
CA LYS A 19 -5.38 1.64 7.02
C LYS A 19 -6.54 1.98 6.08
N LEU A 20 -6.25 2.72 5.00
CA LEU A 20 -7.25 3.05 3.98
C LEU A 20 -7.84 1.80 3.35
N ARG A 21 -7.00 0.81 3.02
CA ARG A 21 -7.44 -0.48 2.50
C ARG A 21 -8.39 -1.18 3.47
N ILE A 22 -7.96 -1.38 4.72
CA ILE A 22 -8.75 -2.07 5.73
C ILE A 22 -10.07 -1.35 5.99
N TYR A 23 -10.05 -0.01 6.06
CA TYR A 23 -11.26 0.81 6.24
C TYR A 23 -12.29 0.58 5.13
N ASN A 24 -11.85 0.57 3.87
CA ASN A 24 -12.74 0.36 2.73
C ASN A 24 -13.22 -1.10 2.64
N LEU A 25 -12.36 -2.09 2.91
CA LEU A 25 -12.77 -3.50 2.94
C LEU A 25 -13.83 -3.75 4.01
N LEU A 26 -13.64 -3.22 5.22
CA LEU A 26 -14.63 -3.30 6.30
C LEU A 26 -15.94 -2.61 5.91
N GLY A 27 -15.87 -1.39 5.35
CA GLY A 27 -17.04 -0.64 4.91
C GLY A 27 -17.83 -1.33 3.80
N GLY A 28 -17.12 -2.00 2.87
CA GLY A 28 -17.76 -2.78 1.82
C GLY A 28 -18.46 -4.02 2.37
N LEU A 29 -17.76 -4.82 3.18
CA LEU A 29 -18.33 -6.02 3.79
C LEU A 29 -19.51 -5.74 4.74
N ALA A 30 -19.46 -4.61 5.47
CA ALA A 30 -20.49 -4.22 6.43
C ALA A 30 -21.86 -3.88 5.78
N GLN A 31 -21.90 -3.70 4.45
CA GLN A 31 -23.16 -3.47 3.75
C GLN A 31 -24.07 -4.70 3.78
N GLU A 32 -23.51 -5.91 3.85
CA GLU A 32 -24.25 -7.17 3.75
C GLU A 32 -23.91 -8.15 4.89
N HIS A 33 -22.88 -7.87 5.70
CA HIS A 33 -22.39 -8.82 6.69
C HIS A 33 -22.18 -8.17 8.07
N GLU A 34 -22.25 -8.99 9.10
CA GLU A 34 -21.96 -8.62 10.49
C GLU A 34 -20.45 -8.79 10.76
N ILE A 35 -19.76 -7.72 11.18
CA ILE A 35 -18.31 -7.75 11.36
C ILE A 35 -17.94 -7.61 12.83
N THR A 36 -17.11 -8.52 13.32
CA THR A 36 -16.32 -8.33 14.54
C THR A 36 -14.87 -8.02 14.16
N LEU A 37 -14.38 -6.87 14.58
CA LEU A 37 -13.00 -6.43 14.32
C LEU A 37 -12.11 -6.67 15.55
N LEU A 38 -11.06 -7.47 15.40
CA LEU A 38 -9.94 -7.52 16.34
C LEU A 38 -8.72 -6.87 15.68
N SER A 39 -8.22 -5.79 16.26
CA SER A 39 -7.16 -5.00 15.63
C SER A 39 -6.02 -4.70 16.57
N PHE A 40 -4.81 -4.64 16.03
CA PHE A 40 -3.73 -3.93 16.71
C PHE A 40 -3.87 -2.43 16.51
N ALA A 41 -3.41 -1.67 17.51
CA ALA A 41 -3.10 -0.25 17.40
C ALA A 41 -1.70 0.02 17.98
N GLU A 42 -1.03 1.07 17.53
CA GLU A 42 0.25 1.48 18.10
C GLU A 42 0.03 2.36 19.33
N GLN A 43 0.93 2.27 20.30
CA GLN A 43 0.79 2.99 21.58
C GLN A 43 0.75 4.53 21.42
N SER A 44 1.31 5.05 20.34
CA SER A 44 1.36 6.48 20.01
C SER A 44 0.18 6.96 19.18
N GLU A 45 -0.72 6.07 18.77
CA GLU A 45 -1.86 6.42 17.91
C GLU A 45 -3.07 6.87 18.74
N ASN A 46 -3.59 8.06 18.42
CA ASN A 46 -4.94 8.42 18.82
C ASN A 46 -5.90 7.70 17.85
N PHE A 47 -6.56 6.67 18.32
CA PHE A 47 -7.60 5.99 17.56
C PHE A 47 -8.96 6.32 18.16
N ASP A 48 -9.94 6.64 17.31
CA ASP A 48 -11.32 6.84 17.70
C ASP A 48 -12.17 5.68 17.17
N THR A 49 -12.78 4.92 18.07
CA THR A 49 -13.62 3.77 17.67
C THR A 49 -14.96 4.21 17.12
N LYS A 50 -15.46 5.40 17.47
CA LYS A 50 -16.83 5.84 17.15
C LYS A 50 -17.22 5.69 15.68
N ILE A 51 -16.28 6.00 14.75
CA ILE A 51 -16.55 5.87 13.33
C ILE A 51 -16.52 4.38 12.92
N VAL A 52 -15.61 3.60 13.49
CA VAL A 52 -15.52 2.17 13.21
C VAL A 52 -16.68 1.41 13.85
N ASP A 53 -17.22 1.88 14.99
CA ASP A 53 -18.44 1.34 15.63
C ASP A 53 -19.70 1.47 14.73
N THR A 54 -19.69 2.37 13.75
CA THR A 54 -20.77 2.43 12.75
C THR A 54 -20.66 1.36 11.66
N ILE A 55 -19.48 0.75 11.52
CA ILE A 55 -19.16 -0.27 10.50
C ILE A 55 -19.14 -1.65 11.12
N CYS A 56 -18.55 -1.81 12.30
CA CYS A 56 -18.35 -3.08 12.99
C CYS A 56 -19.27 -3.19 14.20
N GLN A 57 -19.91 -4.37 14.38
CA GLN A 57 -20.78 -4.62 15.55
C GLN A 57 -20.00 -4.77 16.85
N LYS A 58 -18.81 -5.34 16.77
CA LYS A 58 -17.91 -5.50 17.91
C LYS A 58 -16.50 -5.11 17.49
N ILE A 59 -15.83 -4.39 18.38
CA ILE A 59 -14.43 -3.96 18.16
C ILE A 59 -13.64 -4.28 19.42
N GLN A 60 -12.49 -4.90 19.23
CA GLN A 60 -11.50 -5.07 20.29
C GLN A 60 -10.12 -4.66 19.77
N VAL A 61 -9.43 -3.84 20.53
CA VAL A 61 -8.13 -3.29 20.16
C VAL A 61 -7.07 -3.77 21.15
N VAL A 62 -5.98 -4.30 20.63
CA VAL A 62 -4.81 -4.70 21.40
C VAL A 62 -3.64 -3.76 21.07
N ILE A 63 -3.03 -3.18 22.10
CA ILE A 63 -1.89 -2.28 21.90
C ILE A 63 -0.66 -3.11 21.53
N ARG A 64 -0.10 -2.83 20.36
CA ARG A 64 1.09 -3.50 19.85
C ARG A 64 2.34 -3.01 20.56
N LYS A 65 3.17 -3.95 21.01
CA LYS A 65 4.50 -3.63 21.52
C LYS A 65 5.46 -3.39 20.34
N PRO A 66 6.27 -2.33 20.39
CA PRO A 66 7.23 -2.05 19.32
C PRO A 66 8.28 -3.18 19.21
N PHE A 67 8.74 -3.42 17.97
CA PHE A 67 9.78 -4.41 17.70
C PHE A 67 11.10 -4.01 18.34
N ASN A 68 11.60 -4.82 19.29
CA ASN A 68 12.91 -4.62 19.89
C ASN A 68 13.95 -5.57 19.29
N ARG A 69 14.82 -5.05 18.40
CA ARG A 69 15.90 -5.81 17.77
C ARG A 69 16.91 -6.44 18.75
N ASN A 70 17.03 -5.88 19.94
CA ASN A 70 18.01 -6.28 20.95
C ASN A 70 17.43 -7.27 21.96
N SER A 71 16.14 -7.59 21.89
CA SER A 71 15.54 -8.59 22.78
C SER A 71 16.16 -9.99 22.60
N LEU A 72 16.22 -10.76 23.67
CA LEU A 72 16.74 -12.13 23.64
C LEU A 72 15.97 -13.02 22.65
N GLN A 73 14.64 -12.84 22.59
CA GLN A 73 13.78 -13.51 21.62
C GLN A 73 14.13 -13.15 20.18
N ALA A 74 14.47 -11.88 19.92
CA ALA A 74 14.90 -11.44 18.60
C ALA A 74 16.24 -12.05 18.16
N ARG A 75 17.15 -12.25 19.11
CA ARG A 75 18.47 -12.88 18.85
C ARG A 75 18.33 -14.40 18.67
N LEU A 76 17.58 -15.08 19.53
CA LEU A 76 17.30 -16.51 19.43
C LEU A 76 16.45 -16.87 18.20
N GLY A 77 15.59 -15.95 17.75
CA GLY A 77 14.80 -16.10 16.51
C GLY A 77 15.64 -16.25 15.24
N PHE A 78 16.93 -15.92 15.28
CA PHE A 78 17.85 -16.21 14.18
C PHE A 78 18.01 -17.72 13.92
N PHE A 79 18.00 -18.53 14.98
CA PHE A 79 18.13 -19.99 14.92
C PHE A 79 16.78 -20.71 14.73
N SER A 80 15.65 -20.01 14.84
CA SER A 80 14.32 -20.58 14.64
C SER A 80 14.04 -20.87 13.16
N LEU A 81 13.24 -21.90 12.88
CA LEU A 81 12.67 -22.16 11.55
C LEU A 81 11.57 -21.15 11.18
N LYS A 82 10.93 -20.54 12.20
CA LYS A 82 9.97 -19.45 11.96
C LYS A 82 10.71 -18.17 11.60
N PRO A 83 10.15 -17.34 10.68
CA PRO A 83 10.70 -16.03 10.40
C PRO A 83 10.82 -15.17 11.68
N ARG A 84 11.88 -14.41 11.78
CA ARG A 84 12.14 -13.57 12.95
C ARG A 84 11.04 -12.51 13.18
N SER A 85 10.41 -12.04 12.12
CA SER A 85 9.25 -11.15 12.20
C SER A 85 8.10 -11.80 12.95
N VAL A 86 7.77 -13.06 12.68
CA VAL A 86 6.70 -13.80 13.36
C VAL A 86 6.93 -13.89 14.86
N ILE A 87 8.14 -14.27 15.26
CA ILE A 87 8.48 -14.45 16.69
C ILE A 87 8.36 -13.13 17.46
N ASN A 88 8.67 -12.02 16.81
CA ASN A 88 8.73 -10.71 17.47
C ASN A 88 7.41 -9.94 17.44
N THR A 89 6.49 -10.29 16.54
CA THR A 89 5.20 -9.60 16.43
C THR A 89 4.06 -10.38 17.09
N PHE A 90 4.31 -11.62 17.49
CA PHE A 90 3.33 -12.44 18.18
C PHE A 90 2.96 -11.84 19.55
N SER A 91 1.66 -11.68 19.79
CA SER A 91 1.10 -11.19 21.04
C SER A 91 0.19 -12.23 21.69
N PRO A 92 0.53 -12.74 22.88
CA PRO A 92 -0.36 -13.65 23.62
C PRO A 92 -1.69 -13.00 24.04
N GLU A 93 -1.72 -11.67 24.07
CA GLU A 93 -2.95 -10.93 24.35
C GLU A 93 -3.91 -10.98 23.15
N MET A 94 -3.41 -10.77 21.95
CA MET A 94 -4.20 -10.90 20.71
C MET A 94 -4.69 -12.35 20.54
N GLU A 95 -3.85 -13.34 20.83
CA GLU A 95 -4.24 -14.75 20.81
C GLU A 95 -5.44 -15.02 21.71
N ARG A 96 -5.37 -14.58 22.98
CA ARG A 96 -6.49 -14.71 23.95
C ARG A 96 -7.75 -13.98 23.49
N CYS A 97 -7.61 -12.79 22.86
CA CYS A 97 -8.75 -12.07 22.31
C CYS A 97 -9.43 -12.85 21.19
N ILE A 98 -8.65 -13.47 20.29
CA ILE A 98 -9.18 -14.32 19.22
C ILE A 98 -9.90 -15.55 19.81
N GLU A 99 -9.28 -16.27 20.73
CA GLU A 99 -9.87 -17.44 21.39
C GLU A 99 -11.16 -17.08 22.12
N GLN A 100 -11.19 -15.95 22.83
CA GLN A 100 -12.39 -15.46 23.53
C GLN A 100 -13.51 -15.09 22.53
N ALA A 101 -13.20 -14.42 21.43
CA ALA A 101 -14.20 -14.10 20.39
C ALA A 101 -14.81 -15.38 19.82
N LEU A 102 -13.99 -16.38 19.49
CA LEU A 102 -14.42 -17.67 18.95
C LEU A 102 -15.22 -18.52 19.95
N ALA A 103 -14.96 -18.36 21.25
CA ALA A 103 -15.73 -19.05 22.32
C ALA A 103 -17.08 -18.37 22.57
N THR A 104 -17.21 -17.07 22.33
CA THR A 104 -18.41 -16.28 22.64
C THR A 104 -19.40 -16.25 21.48
N ASP A 105 -18.91 -16.21 20.24
CA ASP A 105 -19.72 -16.09 19.02
C ASP A 105 -19.37 -17.18 17.99
N ARG A 106 -20.32 -17.45 17.08
CA ARG A 106 -20.07 -18.26 15.89
C ARG A 106 -19.79 -17.37 14.71
N TYR A 107 -18.73 -17.66 14.00
CA TYR A 107 -18.33 -16.96 12.78
C TYR A 107 -18.39 -17.90 11.59
N ASP A 108 -18.78 -17.39 10.44
CA ASP A 108 -18.87 -18.14 9.18
C ASP A 108 -17.50 -18.16 8.47
N VAL A 109 -16.71 -17.10 8.64
CA VAL A 109 -15.39 -16.94 8.01
C VAL A 109 -14.47 -16.04 8.85
N VAL A 110 -13.16 -16.31 8.78
CA VAL A 110 -12.12 -15.46 9.36
C VAL A 110 -11.31 -14.81 8.25
N ILE A 111 -11.15 -13.48 8.32
CA ILE A 111 -10.24 -12.75 7.43
C ILE A 111 -9.03 -12.31 8.26
N ALA A 112 -7.86 -12.86 7.95
CA ALA A 112 -6.61 -12.49 8.61
C ALA A 112 -5.82 -11.54 7.70
N SER A 113 -5.92 -10.23 7.99
CA SER A 113 -5.27 -9.20 7.18
C SER A 113 -3.80 -9.09 7.53
N GLN A 114 -2.99 -9.27 6.53
CA GLN A 114 -1.53 -9.28 6.56
C GLN A 114 -0.92 -10.44 7.35
N PHE A 115 0.38 -10.60 7.17
CA PHE A 115 1.15 -11.70 7.77
C PHE A 115 1.09 -11.70 9.30
N ASP A 116 1.04 -10.51 9.92
CA ASP A 116 0.97 -10.34 11.37
C ASP A 116 -0.29 -10.97 11.99
N MET A 117 -1.38 -11.08 11.23
CA MET A 117 -2.63 -11.71 11.69
C MET A 117 -2.75 -13.16 11.24
N ALA A 118 -2.22 -13.50 10.06
CA ALA A 118 -2.23 -14.88 9.57
C ALA A 118 -1.49 -15.87 10.50
N VAL A 119 -0.53 -15.40 11.30
CA VAL A 119 0.22 -16.23 12.25
C VAL A 119 -0.65 -16.84 13.35
N TYR A 120 -1.84 -16.28 13.61
CA TYR A 120 -2.81 -16.80 14.59
C TYR A 120 -3.76 -17.87 14.01
N SER A 121 -3.51 -18.34 12.79
CA SER A 121 -4.35 -19.35 12.12
C SER A 121 -4.58 -20.64 12.91
N HIS A 122 -3.76 -20.93 13.89
CA HIS A 122 -3.96 -22.08 14.78
C HIS A 122 -5.17 -21.93 15.72
N CYS A 123 -5.61 -20.70 16.02
CA CYS A 123 -6.79 -20.43 16.83
C CYS A 123 -8.10 -20.75 16.10
N PHE A 124 -8.11 -20.65 14.76
CA PHE A 124 -9.32 -20.78 13.92
C PHE A 124 -9.18 -21.80 12.78
N ASN A 125 -8.32 -22.82 12.95
CA ASN A 125 -8.08 -23.85 11.94
C ASN A 125 -9.29 -24.74 11.59
N HIS A 126 -10.39 -24.61 12.33
CA HIS A 126 -11.66 -25.29 12.11
C HIS A 126 -12.68 -24.43 11.35
N LEU A 127 -12.34 -23.20 11.03
CA LEU A 127 -13.20 -22.26 10.30
C LEU A 127 -12.62 -21.96 8.92
N PRO A 128 -13.47 -21.70 7.92
CA PRO A 128 -13.03 -21.12 6.66
C PRO A 128 -12.27 -19.81 6.91
N ALA A 129 -11.16 -19.63 6.22
CA ALA A 129 -10.34 -18.44 6.43
C ALA A 129 -9.68 -17.93 5.16
N ILE A 130 -9.53 -16.60 5.07
CA ILE A 130 -8.82 -15.89 4.00
C ILE A 130 -7.58 -15.23 4.58
N PHE A 131 -6.43 -15.45 3.94
CA PHE A 131 -5.23 -14.65 4.19
C PHE A 131 -5.26 -13.43 3.27
N GLU A 132 -5.66 -12.29 3.82
CA GLU A 132 -5.79 -11.04 3.10
C GLU A 132 -4.44 -10.30 3.05
N GLU A 133 -4.06 -9.78 1.87
CA GLU A 133 -2.84 -9.01 1.60
C GLU A 133 -1.53 -9.76 1.95
N ALA A 134 -1.30 -10.90 1.30
CA ALA A 134 0.00 -11.57 1.39
C ALA A 134 1.05 -10.84 0.54
N GLU A 135 1.99 -10.17 1.19
CA GLU A 135 3.08 -9.44 0.56
C GLU A 135 4.39 -10.24 0.66
N VAL A 136 5.01 -10.53 -0.48
CA VAL A 136 6.29 -11.26 -0.56
C VAL A 136 7.38 -10.48 -1.30
N GLY A 137 7.02 -9.50 -2.11
CA GLY A 137 7.91 -8.75 -3.00
C GLY A 137 9.03 -8.04 -2.27
N VAL A 138 8.76 -7.35 -1.17
CA VAL A 138 9.77 -6.61 -0.39
C VAL A 138 10.92 -7.51 0.10
N LEU A 139 10.61 -8.73 0.56
CA LEU A 139 11.65 -9.65 1.03
C LEU A 139 12.44 -10.24 -0.14
N TYR A 140 11.77 -10.56 -1.24
CA TYR A 140 12.40 -11.05 -2.46
C TYR A 140 13.34 -10.00 -3.06
N GLU A 141 12.91 -8.75 -3.18
CA GLU A 141 13.73 -7.65 -3.67
C GLU A 141 14.99 -7.41 -2.84
N ARG A 142 14.86 -7.39 -1.52
CA ARG A 142 16.03 -7.27 -0.61
C ARG A 142 17.07 -8.37 -0.86
N PHE A 143 16.63 -9.55 -1.25
CA PHE A 143 17.53 -10.65 -1.62
C PHE A 143 18.19 -10.42 -2.98
N VAL A 144 17.39 -10.05 -4.00
CA VAL A 144 17.88 -9.90 -5.38
C VAL A 144 18.77 -8.67 -5.54
N GLN A 145 18.41 -7.55 -4.91
CA GLN A 145 19.14 -6.29 -5.03
C GLN A 145 20.40 -6.21 -4.15
N ALA A 146 20.62 -7.19 -3.27
CA ALA A 146 21.83 -7.20 -2.45
C ALA A 146 23.08 -7.44 -3.32
N THR A 147 23.93 -6.42 -3.46
CA THR A 147 25.17 -6.45 -4.25
C THR A 147 26.33 -7.07 -3.51
N SER A 148 26.39 -6.96 -2.18
CA SER A 148 27.47 -7.49 -1.36
C SER A 148 27.19 -8.95 -0.94
N PRO A 149 28.22 -9.83 -0.87
CA PRO A 149 28.04 -11.25 -0.57
C PRO A 149 27.35 -11.53 0.77
N TRP A 150 27.73 -10.84 1.82
CA TRP A 150 27.18 -11.05 3.16
C TRP A 150 25.71 -10.62 3.31
N PRO A 151 25.29 -9.41 2.91
CA PRO A 151 23.88 -9.06 2.84
C PRO A 151 23.06 -10.01 1.95
N ARG A 152 23.60 -10.42 0.81
CA ARG A 152 22.93 -11.35 -0.11
C ARG A 152 22.69 -12.72 0.53
N PHE A 153 23.68 -13.27 1.21
CA PHE A 153 23.55 -14.54 1.96
C PHE A 153 22.49 -14.42 3.06
N ARG A 154 22.57 -13.37 3.89
CA ARG A 154 21.63 -13.14 4.99
C ARG A 154 20.20 -12.93 4.49
N ASN A 155 20.01 -12.16 3.45
CA ASN A 155 18.69 -11.89 2.86
C ASN A 155 18.14 -13.15 2.16
N GLY A 156 19.00 -13.93 1.50
CA GLY A 156 18.63 -15.21 0.92
C GLY A 156 18.16 -16.22 1.96
N LEU A 157 18.88 -16.34 3.09
CA LEU A 157 18.44 -17.20 4.18
C LEU A 157 17.10 -16.75 4.78
N THR A 158 16.89 -15.42 4.91
CA THR A 158 15.63 -14.85 5.38
C THR A 158 14.50 -15.18 4.41
N TRP A 159 14.73 -15.05 3.10
CA TRP A 159 13.77 -15.37 2.05
C TRP A 159 13.39 -16.85 2.07
N ILE A 160 14.37 -17.76 2.16
CA ILE A 160 14.13 -19.21 2.21
C ILE A 160 13.26 -19.59 3.42
N LYS A 161 13.60 -19.07 4.60
CA LYS A 161 12.81 -19.30 5.83
C LYS A 161 11.38 -18.77 5.69
N HIS A 162 11.25 -17.55 5.15
CA HIS A 162 9.93 -16.95 4.94
C HIS A 162 9.08 -17.75 3.96
N ARG A 163 9.67 -18.15 2.85
CA ARG A 163 9.01 -18.99 1.83
C ARG A 163 8.53 -20.33 2.41
N GLN A 164 9.38 -21.03 3.17
CA GLN A 164 9.02 -22.30 3.80
C GLN A 164 7.89 -22.14 4.81
N TYR A 165 7.97 -21.10 5.63
CA TYR A 165 6.94 -20.79 6.61
C TYR A 165 5.62 -20.41 5.94
N LEU A 166 5.66 -19.56 4.92
CA LEU A 166 4.49 -19.13 4.15
C LEU A 166 3.79 -20.32 3.47
N ASN A 167 4.56 -21.26 2.90
CA ASN A 167 4.04 -22.50 2.34
C ASN A 167 3.25 -23.34 3.34
N SER A 168 3.72 -23.42 4.59
CA SER A 168 3.01 -24.11 5.66
C SER A 168 1.81 -23.33 6.19
N LEU A 169 1.91 -22.00 6.20
CA LEU A 169 0.87 -21.10 6.68
C LEU A 169 -0.34 -21.08 5.76
N LEU A 170 -0.11 -20.92 4.45
CA LEU A 170 -1.17 -20.86 3.44
C LEU A 170 -2.06 -22.10 3.41
N LYS A 171 -1.54 -23.27 3.73
CA LYS A 171 -2.34 -24.51 3.83
C LYS A 171 -3.48 -24.45 4.86
N LYS A 172 -3.49 -23.44 5.72
CA LYS A 172 -4.51 -23.22 6.75
C LYS A 172 -5.59 -22.23 6.30
N PHE A 173 -5.49 -21.73 5.07
CA PHE A 173 -6.42 -20.78 4.47
C PHE A 173 -7.01 -21.36 3.19
N GLN A 174 -8.28 -21.13 2.97
CA GLN A 174 -8.99 -21.55 1.75
C GLN A 174 -8.69 -20.64 0.58
N ALA A 175 -8.40 -19.36 0.84
CA ALA A 175 -7.99 -18.40 -0.18
C ALA A 175 -6.94 -17.43 0.36
N CYS A 176 -6.20 -16.83 -0.56
CA CYS A 176 -5.25 -15.77 -0.27
C CYS A 176 -5.43 -14.61 -1.23
N THR A 177 -5.31 -13.37 -0.75
CA THR A 177 -5.31 -12.20 -1.64
C THR A 177 -3.93 -11.53 -1.69
N VAL A 178 -3.66 -10.91 -2.82
CA VAL A 178 -2.48 -10.09 -3.09
C VAL A 178 -2.90 -8.78 -3.74
N VAL A 179 -2.03 -7.75 -3.69
CA VAL A 179 -2.39 -6.41 -4.16
C VAL A 179 -2.07 -6.13 -5.64
N SER A 180 -1.40 -7.06 -6.33
CA SER A 180 -1.00 -6.86 -7.74
C SER A 180 -0.73 -8.16 -8.47
N ASN A 181 -0.77 -8.12 -9.79
CA ASN A 181 -0.36 -9.24 -10.65
C ASN A 181 1.11 -9.63 -10.45
N GLN A 182 1.97 -8.67 -10.11
CA GLN A 182 3.37 -8.94 -9.79
C GLN A 182 3.50 -9.75 -8.49
N GLU A 183 2.80 -9.37 -7.43
CA GLU A 183 2.77 -10.14 -6.17
C GLU A 183 2.16 -11.54 -6.39
N HIS A 184 1.10 -11.64 -7.20
CA HIS A 184 0.50 -12.92 -7.59
C HIS A 184 1.53 -13.85 -8.24
N GLN A 185 2.29 -13.35 -9.21
CA GLN A 185 3.33 -14.15 -9.89
C GLN A 185 4.46 -14.55 -8.94
N LEU A 186 4.90 -13.65 -8.07
CA LEU A 186 5.94 -13.94 -7.07
C LEU A 186 5.47 -14.96 -6.05
N LEU A 187 4.25 -14.80 -5.53
CA LEU A 187 3.68 -15.73 -4.56
C LEU A 187 3.47 -17.11 -5.20
N SER A 188 2.87 -17.19 -6.38
CA SER A 188 2.66 -18.46 -7.11
C SER A 188 3.95 -19.23 -7.36
N LYS A 189 5.06 -18.53 -7.64
CA LYS A 189 6.39 -19.14 -7.76
C LYS A 189 7.00 -19.53 -6.41
N ALA A 190 6.63 -18.83 -5.35
CA ALA A 190 7.18 -19.08 -4.01
C ALA A 190 6.51 -20.26 -3.32
N VAL A 191 5.23 -20.52 -3.60
CA VAL A 191 4.42 -21.56 -2.94
C VAL A 191 4.06 -22.68 -3.91
N ASN A 192 4.07 -23.92 -3.41
CA ASN A 192 3.89 -25.10 -4.26
C ASN A 192 2.40 -25.43 -4.42
N GLY A 193 1.80 -24.98 -5.54
CA GLY A 193 0.45 -25.41 -5.94
C GLY A 193 -0.70 -24.93 -5.07
N TYR A 194 -0.48 -23.91 -4.25
CA TYR A 194 -1.57 -23.30 -3.47
C TYR A 194 -2.47 -22.45 -4.39
N GLN A 195 -3.77 -22.65 -4.27
CA GLN A 195 -4.84 -21.92 -4.98
C GLN A 195 -6.09 -21.87 -4.10
N PRO A 196 -6.98 -20.86 -4.20
CA PRO A 196 -6.86 -19.69 -5.08
C PRO A 196 -5.99 -18.57 -4.48
N ILE A 197 -5.29 -17.85 -5.36
CA ILE A 197 -4.65 -16.58 -5.05
C ILE A 197 -5.35 -15.52 -5.89
N GLU A 198 -6.05 -14.58 -5.25
CA GLU A 198 -6.82 -13.56 -5.93
C GLU A 198 -6.16 -12.19 -5.85
N VAL A 199 -6.26 -11.39 -6.91
CA VAL A 199 -5.71 -10.05 -6.95
C VAL A 199 -6.78 -9.05 -6.53
N ILE A 200 -6.66 -8.53 -5.32
CA ILE A 200 -7.52 -7.46 -4.78
C ILE A 200 -6.63 -6.22 -4.61
N PRO A 201 -6.56 -5.32 -5.60
CA PRO A 201 -5.64 -4.19 -5.59
C PRO A 201 -6.02 -3.15 -4.53
N ASN A 202 -5.06 -2.30 -4.19
CA ASN A 202 -5.36 -1.06 -3.47
C ASN A 202 -6.02 -0.08 -4.44
N CYS A 203 -7.07 0.60 -3.97
CA CYS A 203 -7.93 1.43 -4.79
C CYS A 203 -8.14 2.82 -4.19
N VAL A 204 -8.74 3.69 -4.98
CA VAL A 204 -9.30 4.97 -4.54
C VAL A 204 -10.82 4.93 -4.73
N ASP A 205 -11.54 5.72 -3.96
CA ASP A 205 -12.96 5.96 -4.22
C ASP A 205 -13.08 7.11 -5.22
N VAL A 206 -13.23 6.77 -6.51
CA VAL A 206 -13.28 7.76 -7.59
C VAL A 206 -14.43 8.76 -7.41
N ALA A 207 -15.50 8.38 -6.72
CA ALA A 207 -16.61 9.29 -6.44
C ALA A 207 -16.18 10.49 -5.61
N ASN A 208 -15.27 10.29 -4.65
CA ASN A 208 -14.74 11.35 -3.79
C ASN A 208 -13.85 12.39 -4.53
N TYR A 209 -13.53 12.15 -5.80
CA TYR A 209 -12.68 13.03 -6.62
C TYR A 209 -13.49 13.80 -7.67
N LYS A 210 -14.76 13.44 -7.94
CA LYS A 210 -15.57 14.01 -9.03
C LYS A 210 -15.86 15.50 -8.87
N ASP A 211 -16.05 15.96 -7.63
CA ASP A 211 -16.42 17.35 -7.34
C ASP A 211 -15.21 18.27 -7.14
N ILE A 212 -14.01 17.70 -7.15
CA ILE A 212 -12.78 18.48 -7.01
C ILE A 212 -12.49 19.19 -8.34
N ARG A 213 -12.63 20.51 -8.32
CA ARG A 213 -12.33 21.36 -9.47
C ARG A 213 -10.97 22.03 -9.28
N GLY A 214 -10.03 21.73 -10.14
CA GLY A 214 -8.76 22.43 -10.22
C GLY A 214 -8.81 23.54 -11.28
N ILE A 215 -7.99 24.57 -11.07
CA ILE A 215 -7.58 25.53 -12.13
C ILE A 215 -6.11 25.22 -12.40
N PRO A 216 -5.80 24.34 -13.38
CA PRO A 216 -4.43 23.90 -13.61
C PRO A 216 -3.52 25.07 -13.94
N GLN A 217 -2.49 25.27 -13.13
CA GLN A 217 -1.50 26.32 -13.31
C GLN A 217 -0.46 25.89 -14.34
N SER A 218 -0.16 26.79 -15.28
CA SER A 218 0.85 26.51 -16.31
C SER A 218 2.19 26.12 -15.69
N ASN A 219 2.84 25.12 -16.29
CA ASN A 219 4.17 24.65 -15.92
C ASN A 219 4.30 24.24 -14.43
N SER A 220 3.21 23.80 -13.81
CA SER A 220 3.22 23.35 -12.41
C SER A 220 3.33 21.84 -12.28
N LEU A 221 4.16 21.40 -11.37
CA LEU A 221 4.36 20.01 -10.97
C LEU A 221 3.94 19.81 -9.52
N ILE A 222 3.52 18.59 -9.20
CA ILE A 222 3.23 18.19 -7.81
C ILE A 222 3.91 16.87 -7.46
N PHE A 223 4.39 16.81 -6.22
CA PHE A 223 4.74 15.58 -5.54
C PHE A 223 3.96 15.48 -4.24
N THR A 224 3.35 14.32 -3.95
CA THR A 224 2.59 14.07 -2.71
C THR A 224 3.23 12.95 -1.91
N GLY A 225 3.41 13.16 -0.60
CA GLY A 225 3.87 12.11 0.31
C GLY A 225 4.72 12.60 1.47
N SER A 226 4.49 12.00 2.64
CA SER A 226 5.25 12.28 3.85
C SER A 226 6.70 11.80 3.75
N PHE A 227 7.64 12.58 4.27
CA PHE A 227 9.07 12.24 4.39
C PHE A 227 9.38 11.36 5.60
N SER A 228 8.42 11.10 6.47
CA SER A 228 8.54 10.04 7.47
C SER A 228 8.74 8.67 6.80
N TYR A 229 8.16 8.47 5.61
CA TYR A 229 8.50 7.36 4.72
C TYR A 229 9.74 7.72 3.88
N TYR A 230 10.90 7.19 4.27
CA TYR A 230 12.20 7.54 3.70
C TYR A 230 12.29 7.51 2.16
N PRO A 231 11.68 6.54 1.44
CA PRO A 231 11.69 6.55 -0.03
C PRO A 231 11.12 7.81 -0.67
N ASN A 232 10.16 8.49 -0.05
CA ASN A 232 9.65 9.77 -0.55
C ASN A 232 10.69 10.88 -0.44
N TYR A 233 11.40 10.93 0.68
CA TYR A 233 12.48 11.90 0.90
C TYR A 233 13.64 11.68 -0.08
N GLU A 234 14.11 10.43 -0.19
CA GLU A 234 15.17 10.05 -1.13
C GLU A 234 14.82 10.42 -2.57
N ALA A 235 13.58 10.11 -3.00
CA ALA A 235 13.08 10.45 -4.31
C ALA A 235 13.10 11.96 -4.60
N MET A 236 12.68 12.78 -3.62
CA MET A 236 12.69 14.23 -3.78
C MET A 236 14.10 14.83 -3.77
N CYS A 237 15.02 14.30 -2.96
CA CYS A 237 16.42 14.69 -3.05
C CYS A 237 17.01 14.40 -4.42
N TRP A 238 16.78 13.19 -4.95
CA TRP A 238 17.25 12.82 -6.29
C TRP A 238 16.60 13.66 -7.38
N PHE A 239 15.30 13.92 -7.31
CA PHE A 239 14.59 14.75 -8.27
C PHE A 239 15.11 16.18 -8.30
N LEU A 240 15.27 16.80 -7.14
CA LEU A 240 15.74 18.18 -7.04
C LEU A 240 17.22 18.31 -7.44
N ASP A 241 18.07 17.36 -7.07
CA ASP A 241 19.51 17.43 -7.36
C ASP A 241 19.82 17.11 -8.85
N LYS A 242 19.13 16.14 -9.46
CA LYS A 242 19.52 15.62 -10.78
C LYS A 242 18.54 15.96 -11.92
N ILE A 243 17.25 16.12 -11.63
CA ILE A 243 16.20 16.23 -12.67
C ILE A 243 15.69 17.65 -12.80
N TYR A 244 15.32 18.29 -11.71
CA TYR A 244 14.67 19.58 -11.70
C TYR A 244 15.49 20.68 -12.40
N PRO A 245 16.82 20.78 -12.25
CA PRO A 245 17.64 21.73 -12.99
C PRO A 245 17.56 21.52 -14.51
N CYS A 246 17.49 20.27 -14.97
CA CYS A 246 17.36 19.96 -16.40
C CYS A 246 16.01 20.37 -16.97
N ILE A 247 14.95 20.32 -16.14
CA ILE A 247 13.61 20.81 -16.51
C ILE A 247 13.63 22.34 -16.56
N GLN A 248 14.16 23.01 -15.53
CA GLN A 248 14.24 24.48 -15.46
C GLN A 248 15.02 25.08 -16.61
N ALA A 249 16.06 24.41 -17.10
CA ALA A 249 16.82 24.87 -18.27
C ALA A 249 15.97 24.96 -19.56
N GLN A 250 14.89 24.17 -19.66
CA GLN A 250 14.01 24.09 -20.82
C GLN A 250 12.64 24.74 -20.61
N VAL A 251 12.22 24.89 -19.35
CA VAL A 251 10.97 25.51 -18.87
C VAL A 251 11.32 26.36 -17.64
N PRO A 252 11.82 27.61 -17.85
CA PRO A 252 12.36 28.43 -16.76
C PRO A 252 11.35 28.81 -15.68
N ASP A 253 10.07 28.86 -16.01
CA ASP A 253 8.96 29.18 -15.13
C ASP A 253 8.31 27.96 -14.50
N VAL A 254 8.92 26.76 -14.61
CA VAL A 254 8.42 25.57 -13.97
C VAL A 254 8.38 25.74 -12.45
N SER A 255 7.29 25.30 -11.83
CA SER A 255 7.12 25.27 -10.38
C SER A 255 6.87 23.86 -9.88
N LEU A 256 7.27 23.58 -8.66
CA LEU A 256 7.02 22.29 -7.98
C LEU A 256 6.40 22.53 -6.61
N THR A 257 5.25 21.92 -6.38
CA THR A 257 4.63 21.85 -5.05
C THR A 257 4.90 20.47 -4.45
N ILE A 258 5.38 20.44 -3.21
CA ILE A 258 5.63 19.23 -2.43
C ILE A 258 4.74 19.25 -1.22
N THR A 259 3.81 18.29 -1.11
CA THR A 259 2.87 18.16 0.02
C THR A 259 3.21 16.96 0.89
N GLY A 260 2.89 17.05 2.17
CA GLY A 260 3.07 16.01 3.17
C GLY A 260 3.98 16.44 4.33
N ASP A 261 3.92 15.70 5.41
CA ASP A 261 4.78 15.95 6.58
C ASP A 261 6.26 15.78 6.21
N HIS A 262 7.04 16.81 6.43
CA HIS A 262 8.47 16.82 6.08
C HIS A 262 9.35 16.10 7.12
N ALA A 263 8.80 15.68 8.26
CA ALA A 263 9.49 14.90 9.30
C ALA A 263 10.86 15.53 9.70
N ASN A 264 10.92 16.87 9.77
CA ASN A 264 12.15 17.64 10.05
C ASN A 264 13.33 17.36 9.07
N ARG A 265 13.03 16.94 7.83
CA ARG A 265 14.02 16.69 6.79
C ARG A 265 14.09 17.88 5.83
N SER A 266 15.29 18.39 5.61
CA SER A 266 15.53 19.48 4.66
C SER A 266 15.78 18.95 3.26
N LEU A 267 15.20 19.59 2.26
CA LEU A 267 15.48 19.35 0.85
C LEU A 267 16.52 20.36 0.30
N PRO A 268 17.22 20.01 -0.78
CA PRO A 268 18.03 20.97 -1.51
C PRO A 268 17.21 22.21 -1.90
N PRO A 269 17.72 23.44 -1.66
CA PRO A 269 16.99 24.65 -1.98
C PRO A 269 16.95 24.88 -3.50
N HIS A 270 15.77 25.16 -4.03
CA HIS A 270 15.56 25.51 -5.44
C HIS A 270 14.54 26.63 -5.58
N ASN A 271 14.68 27.43 -6.61
CA ASN A 271 13.69 28.43 -6.97
C ASN A 271 12.41 27.74 -7.46
N ASN A 272 11.26 28.36 -7.18
CA ASN A 272 9.94 27.87 -7.58
C ASN A 272 9.57 26.48 -6.99
N VAL A 273 10.18 26.09 -5.87
CA VAL A 273 9.81 24.89 -5.12
C VAL A 273 9.09 25.30 -3.83
N ILE A 274 7.84 24.88 -3.70
CA ILE A 274 6.97 25.19 -2.56
C ILE A 274 6.78 23.91 -1.75
N GLN A 275 7.13 23.96 -0.47
CA GLN A 275 6.90 22.90 0.49
C GLN A 275 5.74 23.29 1.40
N THR A 276 4.58 22.64 1.25
CA THR A 276 3.38 23.02 2.01
C THR A 276 3.36 22.46 3.43
N GLY A 277 4.14 21.41 3.69
CA GLY A 277 3.92 20.58 4.87
C GLY A 277 2.69 19.69 4.74
N PHE A 278 2.20 19.22 5.88
CA PHE A 278 0.94 18.48 5.93
C PHE A 278 -0.22 19.37 5.49
N VAL A 279 -1.11 18.82 4.67
CA VAL A 279 -2.35 19.45 4.24
C VAL A 279 -3.51 18.49 4.53
N ASP A 280 -4.65 19.04 4.96
CA ASP A 280 -5.84 18.22 5.28
C ASP A 280 -6.44 17.56 4.03
N ASP A 281 -6.42 18.27 2.91
CA ASP A 281 -6.87 17.76 1.62
C ASP A 281 -5.84 18.03 0.53
N VAL A 282 -5.26 16.97 -0.01
CA VAL A 282 -4.24 17.04 -1.08
C VAL A 282 -4.87 17.16 -2.47
N ARG A 283 -6.15 16.79 -2.63
CA ARG A 283 -6.82 16.69 -3.93
C ARG A 283 -6.84 18.00 -4.72
N PRO A 284 -7.13 19.18 -4.13
CA PRO A 284 -7.05 20.45 -4.85
C PRO A 284 -5.65 20.76 -5.37
N PHE A 285 -4.60 20.40 -4.62
CA PHE A 285 -3.21 20.62 -5.05
C PHE A 285 -2.87 19.75 -6.26
N ILE A 286 -3.32 18.49 -6.28
CA ILE A 286 -3.12 17.58 -7.41
C ILE A 286 -3.88 18.10 -8.63
N ALA A 287 -5.16 18.48 -8.46
CA ALA A 287 -6.00 18.96 -9.56
C ALA A 287 -5.52 20.30 -10.17
N ASN A 288 -4.79 21.11 -9.42
CA ASN A 288 -4.20 22.37 -9.88
C ASN A 288 -2.87 22.19 -10.61
N ALA A 289 -2.26 21.02 -10.58
CA ALA A 289 -0.97 20.78 -11.24
C ALA A 289 -1.16 20.31 -12.70
N TRP A 290 -0.25 20.73 -13.57
CA TRP A 290 -0.16 20.21 -14.94
C TRP A 290 0.43 18.80 -15.00
N GLY A 291 1.18 18.39 -13.99
CA GLY A 291 1.71 17.05 -13.92
C GLY A 291 2.09 16.62 -12.51
N SER A 292 1.92 15.35 -12.22
CA SER A 292 2.40 14.70 -10.99
C SER A 292 3.71 13.97 -11.28
N VAL A 293 4.69 14.12 -10.39
CA VAL A 293 5.99 13.43 -10.51
C VAL A 293 6.16 12.40 -9.41
N VAL A 294 6.56 11.18 -9.78
CA VAL A 294 6.74 10.06 -8.86
C VAL A 294 8.11 9.40 -9.06
N PRO A 295 9.21 10.11 -8.69
CA PRO A 295 10.58 9.68 -8.96
C PRO A 295 11.11 8.67 -7.92
N ILE A 296 10.32 7.66 -7.57
CA ILE A 296 10.63 6.71 -6.49
C ILE A 296 11.47 5.56 -7.03
N HIS A 297 12.60 5.26 -6.37
CA HIS A 297 13.50 4.15 -6.73
C HIS A 297 13.50 3.00 -5.72
N THR A 298 13.01 3.24 -4.51
CA THR A 298 13.05 2.26 -3.41
C THR A 298 11.69 2.15 -2.72
N GLY A 299 11.51 1.10 -1.95
CA GLY A 299 10.29 0.87 -1.17
C GLY A 299 9.22 0.08 -1.93
N GLY A 300 8.32 -0.52 -1.16
CA GLY A 300 7.19 -1.34 -1.63
C GLY A 300 5.84 -0.64 -1.46
N GLY A 301 4.78 -1.39 -1.72
CA GLY A 301 3.38 -1.00 -1.57
C GLY A 301 2.81 -0.27 -2.79
N THR A 302 1.49 -0.35 -2.97
CA THR A 302 0.79 0.33 -4.05
C THR A 302 0.90 1.84 -3.91
N ARG A 303 1.18 2.50 -5.00
CA ARG A 303 1.39 3.95 -5.06
C ARG A 303 0.06 4.70 -5.18
N LEU A 304 -0.66 4.84 -4.07
CA LEU A 304 -1.95 5.55 -4.03
C LEU A 304 -1.88 6.94 -4.66
N LYS A 305 -0.76 7.65 -4.51
CA LYS A 305 -0.53 8.96 -5.15
C LYS A 305 -0.67 8.94 -6.67
N ILE A 306 -0.37 7.82 -7.34
CA ILE A 306 -0.60 7.64 -8.77
C ILE A 306 -2.09 7.48 -9.04
N LEU A 307 -2.79 6.66 -8.26
CA LEU A 307 -4.23 6.46 -8.41
C LEU A 307 -5.03 7.74 -8.11
N GLU A 308 -4.61 8.53 -7.13
CA GLU A 308 -5.20 9.84 -6.81
C GLU A 308 -5.02 10.83 -7.98
N ALA A 309 -3.81 10.90 -8.55
CA ALA A 309 -3.54 11.75 -9.71
C ALA A 309 -4.35 11.31 -10.93
N MET A 310 -4.49 9.99 -11.18
CA MET A 310 -5.33 9.44 -12.24
C MET A 310 -6.82 9.81 -12.04
N ALA A 311 -7.32 9.69 -10.81
CA ALA A 311 -8.71 10.04 -10.48
C ALA A 311 -9.01 11.53 -10.67
N LEU A 312 -8.00 12.38 -10.54
CA LEU A 312 -8.07 13.83 -10.76
C LEU A 312 -7.68 14.26 -12.17
N ARG A 313 -7.44 13.32 -13.09
CA ARG A 313 -6.99 13.57 -14.46
C ARG A 313 -5.70 14.41 -14.53
N THR A 314 -4.84 14.26 -13.54
CA THR A 314 -3.51 14.88 -13.53
C THR A 314 -2.51 13.86 -14.10
N PRO A 315 -1.92 14.13 -15.28
CA PRO A 315 -1.01 13.18 -15.92
C PRO A 315 0.28 13.01 -15.12
N ILE A 316 0.91 11.84 -15.25
CA ILE A 316 1.97 11.41 -14.35
C ILE A 316 3.23 11.08 -15.11
N VAL A 317 4.38 11.49 -14.56
CA VAL A 317 5.70 10.97 -14.91
C VAL A 317 6.24 10.19 -13.71
N SER A 318 6.63 8.94 -13.91
CA SER A 318 7.09 8.06 -12.84
C SER A 318 8.32 7.26 -13.27
N THR A 319 9.07 6.77 -12.31
CA THR A 319 10.00 5.67 -12.55
C THR A 319 9.24 4.34 -12.66
N SER A 320 9.86 3.33 -13.24
CA SER A 320 9.33 1.96 -13.25
C SER A 320 9.04 1.46 -11.82
N LYS A 321 9.90 1.79 -10.86
CA LYS A 321 9.69 1.46 -9.44
C LYS A 321 8.57 2.27 -8.81
N GLY A 322 8.40 3.52 -9.23
CA GLY A 322 7.30 4.39 -8.78
C GLY A 322 5.92 3.87 -9.22
N ALA A 323 5.82 3.23 -10.38
CA ALA A 323 4.59 2.67 -10.94
C ALA A 323 4.41 1.16 -10.65
N GLU A 324 5.32 0.56 -9.87
CA GLU A 324 5.30 -0.85 -9.57
C GLU A 324 3.99 -1.32 -8.92
N GLY A 325 3.49 -2.47 -9.36
CA GLY A 325 2.24 -3.06 -8.87
C GLY A 325 0.98 -2.50 -9.53
N LEU A 326 1.10 -1.54 -10.45
CA LEU A 326 -0.02 -1.02 -11.25
C LEU A 326 0.04 -1.56 -12.69
N ASP A 327 -1.10 -1.92 -13.26
CA ASP A 327 -1.23 -2.39 -14.65
C ASP A 327 -1.21 -1.20 -15.64
N VAL A 328 -0.21 -0.35 -15.52
CA VAL A 328 -0.02 0.83 -16.37
C VAL A 328 0.88 0.54 -17.56
N GLN A 329 0.63 1.23 -18.66
CA GLN A 329 1.45 1.21 -19.86
C GLN A 329 2.05 2.60 -20.09
N SER A 330 3.38 2.64 -20.29
CA SER A 330 4.05 3.88 -20.68
C SER A 330 3.49 4.42 -21.99
N GLU A 331 3.49 5.74 -22.16
CA GLU A 331 2.95 6.47 -23.33
C GLU A 331 1.41 6.37 -23.49
N LYS A 332 0.74 5.60 -22.63
CA LYS A 332 -0.72 5.46 -22.67
C LYS A 332 -1.39 6.00 -21.41
N HIS A 333 -0.99 5.49 -20.24
CA HIS A 333 -1.59 5.85 -18.97
C HIS A 333 -0.67 6.74 -18.13
N ILE A 334 0.63 6.70 -18.40
CA ILE A 334 1.70 7.33 -17.64
C ILE A 334 2.94 7.47 -18.51
N LEU A 335 3.84 8.40 -18.20
CA LEU A 335 5.19 8.39 -18.76
C LEU A 335 6.15 7.71 -17.77
N ILE A 336 6.87 6.69 -18.24
CA ILE A 336 7.85 5.97 -17.40
C ILE A 336 9.26 6.32 -17.86
N ALA A 337 10.09 6.74 -16.89
CA ALA A 337 11.48 7.12 -17.14
C ALA A 337 12.33 6.87 -15.89
N ASP A 338 13.46 6.18 -16.03
CA ASP A 338 14.27 5.68 -14.92
C ASP A 338 15.62 6.42 -14.76
N THR A 339 16.02 7.26 -15.72
CA THR A 339 17.24 8.08 -15.61
C THR A 339 16.89 9.56 -15.45
N PRO A 340 17.78 10.37 -14.87
CA PRO A 340 17.54 11.81 -14.73
C PRO A 340 17.21 12.49 -16.06
N GLU A 341 17.93 12.15 -17.11
CA GLU A 341 17.80 12.74 -18.43
C GLU A 341 16.46 12.39 -19.07
N THR A 342 16.09 11.09 -19.06
CA THR A 342 14.82 10.63 -19.64
C THR A 342 13.63 11.11 -18.82
N PHE A 343 13.77 11.20 -17.48
CA PHE A 343 12.71 11.73 -16.61
C PHE A 343 12.48 13.23 -16.88
N ALA A 344 13.57 14.03 -16.96
CA ALA A 344 13.46 15.45 -17.30
C ALA A 344 12.83 15.66 -18.69
N GLN A 345 13.23 14.87 -19.69
CA GLN A 345 12.64 14.92 -21.04
C GLN A 345 11.14 14.57 -21.02
N ALA A 346 10.75 13.53 -20.28
CA ALA A 346 9.35 13.14 -20.13
C ALA A 346 8.52 14.26 -19.49
N VAL A 347 9.03 14.91 -18.43
CA VAL A 347 8.37 16.05 -17.79
C VAL A 347 8.27 17.24 -18.76
N VAL A 348 9.34 17.62 -19.44
CA VAL A 348 9.34 18.74 -20.41
C VAL A 348 8.36 18.49 -21.54
N ARG A 349 8.33 17.26 -22.06
CA ARG A 349 7.37 16.84 -23.08
C ARG A 349 5.94 16.95 -22.58
N LEU A 350 5.67 16.50 -21.37
CA LEU A 350 4.36 16.63 -20.73
C LEU A 350 3.94 18.09 -20.57
N LEU A 351 4.86 18.99 -20.17
CA LEU A 351 4.57 20.41 -19.99
C LEU A 351 4.31 21.15 -21.32
N LYS A 352 5.01 20.78 -22.40
CA LYS A 352 4.91 21.45 -23.70
C LYS A 352 3.81 20.91 -24.62
N ASP A 353 3.45 19.64 -24.48
CA ASP A 353 2.47 18.96 -25.34
C ASP A 353 1.12 18.83 -24.64
N ARG A 354 0.18 19.69 -25.02
CA ARG A 354 -1.18 19.71 -24.47
C ARG A 354 -1.97 18.43 -24.82
N ASP A 355 -1.84 17.96 -26.05
CA ASP A 355 -2.61 16.82 -26.54
C ASP A 355 -2.15 15.53 -25.85
N LEU A 356 -0.83 15.38 -25.66
CA LEU A 356 -0.27 14.28 -24.86
C LEU A 356 -0.77 14.31 -23.41
N ARG A 357 -0.77 15.52 -22.77
CA ARG A 357 -1.30 15.66 -21.41
C ARG A 357 -2.73 15.16 -21.31
N GLN A 358 -3.58 15.62 -22.22
CA GLN A 358 -5.00 15.26 -22.23
C GLN A 358 -5.19 13.76 -22.50
N GLN A 359 -4.49 13.21 -23.47
CA GLN A 359 -4.56 11.78 -23.81
C GLN A 359 -4.17 10.90 -22.63
N ILE A 360 -3.03 11.21 -21.98
CA ILE A 360 -2.56 10.43 -20.81
C ILE A 360 -3.56 10.56 -19.66
N ALA A 361 -4.04 11.78 -19.38
CA ALA A 361 -4.99 12.03 -18.30
C ALA A 361 -6.30 11.24 -18.48
N ASP A 362 -6.86 11.25 -19.70
CA ASP A 362 -8.10 10.54 -19.99
C ASP A 362 -7.93 9.01 -19.92
N ASN A 363 -6.85 8.49 -20.49
CA ASN A 363 -6.56 7.05 -20.43
C ASN A 363 -6.29 6.58 -18.99
N ALA A 364 -5.57 7.38 -18.21
CA ALA A 364 -5.29 7.11 -16.79
C ALA A 364 -6.58 7.10 -15.95
N TYR A 365 -7.47 8.08 -16.18
CA TYR A 365 -8.77 8.15 -15.53
C TYR A 365 -9.64 6.92 -15.84
N ASN A 366 -9.69 6.50 -17.10
CA ASN A 366 -10.43 5.29 -17.47
C ASN A 366 -9.88 4.06 -16.76
N LEU A 367 -8.55 3.90 -16.73
CA LEU A 367 -7.91 2.78 -16.06
C LEU A 367 -8.22 2.74 -14.55
N VAL A 368 -8.12 3.90 -13.85
CA VAL A 368 -8.39 3.94 -12.40
C VAL A 368 -9.86 3.65 -12.12
N ASN A 369 -10.76 4.15 -12.94
CA ASN A 369 -12.20 3.92 -12.78
C ASN A 369 -12.61 2.46 -13.02
N GLU A 370 -11.96 1.78 -13.97
CA GLU A 370 -12.27 0.39 -14.33
C GLU A 370 -11.62 -0.65 -13.43
N ARG A 371 -10.42 -0.36 -12.88
CA ARG A 371 -9.62 -1.37 -12.19
C ARG A 371 -9.23 -1.04 -10.76
N TYR A 372 -9.16 0.24 -10.41
CA TYR A 372 -8.65 0.72 -9.12
C TYR A 372 -9.65 1.58 -8.37
N ASN A 373 -10.94 1.34 -8.61
CA ASN A 373 -12.06 1.97 -7.92
C ASN A 373 -12.66 0.99 -6.91
N TRP A 374 -12.84 1.41 -5.67
CA TRP A 374 -13.45 0.57 -4.64
C TRP A 374 -14.83 0.04 -5.05
N SER A 375 -15.64 0.83 -5.77
CA SER A 375 -16.95 0.37 -6.25
C SER A 375 -16.89 -0.84 -7.21
N VAL A 376 -15.73 -1.07 -7.85
CA VAL A 376 -15.50 -2.23 -8.73
C VAL A 376 -14.86 -3.40 -7.99
N VAL A 377 -13.97 -3.11 -7.04
CA VAL A 377 -13.14 -4.12 -6.38
C VAL A 377 -13.81 -4.71 -5.14
N LEU A 378 -14.62 -3.94 -4.41
CA LEU A 378 -15.32 -4.43 -3.21
C LEU A 378 -16.28 -5.60 -3.52
N PRO A 379 -17.09 -5.58 -4.59
CA PRO A 379 -17.90 -6.73 -4.94
C PRO A 379 -17.08 -8.00 -5.18
N GLN A 380 -15.94 -7.89 -5.87
CA GLN A 380 -15.04 -9.03 -6.11
C GLN A 380 -14.49 -9.63 -4.80
N PHE A 381 -14.18 -8.77 -3.84
CA PHE A 381 -13.73 -9.23 -2.52
C PHE A 381 -14.87 -9.85 -1.71
N SER A 382 -16.09 -9.27 -1.76
CA SER A 382 -17.28 -9.84 -1.10
C SER A 382 -17.60 -11.23 -1.66
N ASP A 383 -17.62 -11.38 -2.99
CA ASP A 383 -17.86 -12.66 -3.66
C ASP A 383 -16.84 -13.73 -3.21
N LEU A 384 -15.54 -13.36 -3.10
CA LEU A 384 -14.52 -14.27 -2.60
C LEU A 384 -14.79 -14.69 -1.15
N VAL A 385 -15.18 -13.74 -0.29
CA VAL A 385 -15.49 -14.02 1.12
C VAL A 385 -16.68 -14.98 1.23
N GLU A 386 -17.74 -14.79 0.43
CA GLU A 386 -18.91 -15.65 0.41
C GLU A 386 -18.61 -17.06 -0.11
N GLN A 387 -17.81 -17.16 -1.16
CA GLN A 387 -17.35 -18.45 -1.69
C GLN A 387 -16.57 -19.25 -0.65
N VAL A 388 -15.65 -18.59 0.06
CA VAL A 388 -14.86 -19.24 1.11
C VAL A 388 -15.70 -19.64 2.31
N ALA A 389 -16.67 -18.82 2.71
CA ALA A 389 -17.54 -19.13 3.85
C ALA A 389 -18.47 -20.34 3.59
N THR A 390 -18.76 -20.65 2.32
CA THR A 390 -19.65 -21.74 1.90
C THR A 390 -18.90 -23.01 1.49
N SER A 391 -17.57 -22.98 1.41
CA SER A 391 -16.72 -24.13 1.06
C SER A 391 -16.40 -25.00 2.28
#